data_9fe003660a551c486761f09d4baf9e32
#
_entry.id   9fe003660a551c486761f09d4baf9e32
#
_cell.length_a   1.000
_cell.length_b   1.000
_cell.length_c   1.000
_cell.angle_alpha   90.00
_cell.angle_beta   90.00
_cell.angle_gamma   90.00
#
_symmetry.space_group_name_H-M   'P 1'
#
loop_
_entity.id
_entity.type
_entity.pdbx_description
1 polymer ?
#
loop_
_entity_poly.entity_id
_entity_poly.type
_entity_poly.pdbx_seq_one_letter_code
_entity_poly.pdbx_strand_id
1 'polypeptide(L)'
;MFAQTFKMRGKRTVDFTPVRPRRTLPLLAASVLLIGQAWIADRTVYSGTKDAITWSAVFTWIQRDWPQVAQISTRELAERMAAGNESAPLLIDVRTREEYGVSHLPGAIWAETPDQIASASRERSDRQPVVVYCSVGVRSSKAAARLMRSGRTNVFNLQGSIFKWANEGRPLMANGSAVHVVHPYSERWGVLLDSQLHPPQAEKAMD
;
A
#
# COMPACT_ATOMS: atom_id res chain seq x y z
N MET A 1 11.04 29.51 -52.19
CA MET A 1 10.11 29.66 -53.35
C MET A 1 9.18 28.47 -53.31
N PHE A 2 7.94 28.70 -53.19
CA PHE A 2 6.68 27.97 -53.19
C PHE A 2 5.89 28.09 -51.90
N ALA A 3 5.03 29.10 -51.91
CA ALA A 3 3.90 29.24 -51.00
C ALA A 3 2.75 28.33 -51.49
N GLN A 4 2.12 27.60 -50.56
CA GLN A 4 0.81 26.99 -50.81
C GLN A 4 -0.20 27.58 -49.84
N THR A 5 -1.07 28.39 -50.41
CA THR A 5 -2.27 28.94 -49.82
C THR A 5 -3.35 27.86 -49.73
N PHE A 6 -3.86 27.61 -48.51
CA PHE A 6 -5.06 26.77 -48.30
C PHE A 6 -6.27 27.66 -48.05
N LYS A 7 -7.22 27.59 -48.98
CA LYS A 7 -8.43 28.40 -49.06
C LYS A 7 -9.54 27.75 -48.25
N MET A 8 -9.93 28.36 -47.15
CA MET A 8 -11.13 27.97 -46.41
C MET A 8 -12.40 28.52 -47.09
N ARG A 9 -13.32 27.63 -47.41
CA ARG A 9 -14.64 27.97 -47.97
C ARG A 9 -15.73 27.33 -47.08
N GLY A 10 -16.70 28.14 -46.66
CA GLY A 10 -18.00 27.63 -46.22
C GLY A 10 -18.46 28.07 -44.84
N LYS A 11 -18.94 29.32 -44.71
CA LYS A 11 -19.80 29.75 -43.59
C LYS A 11 -21.20 29.17 -43.82
N ARG A 12 -21.72 28.40 -42.83
CA ARG A 12 -23.16 28.19 -42.65
C ARG A 12 -23.55 28.78 -41.32
N THR A 13 -24.31 29.84 -41.37
CA THR A 13 -25.05 30.43 -40.26
C THR A 13 -26.27 29.57 -39.98
N VAL A 14 -26.46 29.15 -38.76
CA VAL A 14 -27.69 28.48 -38.29
C VAL A 14 -28.43 29.48 -37.41
N ASP A 15 -29.61 29.89 -37.90
CA ASP A 15 -30.54 30.77 -37.20
C ASP A 15 -31.26 29.98 -36.08
N PHE A 16 -31.12 30.43 -34.86
CA PHE A 16 -31.91 29.97 -33.73
C PHE A 16 -33.09 30.91 -33.50
N THR A 17 -34.28 30.49 -33.88
CA THR A 17 -35.54 31.13 -33.45
C THR A 17 -35.98 30.58 -32.11
N PRO A 18 -36.33 31.44 -31.13
CA PRO A 18 -36.78 30.96 -29.82
C PRO A 18 -38.25 30.55 -29.86
N VAL A 19 -38.53 29.32 -29.47
CA VAL A 19 -39.88 28.79 -29.24
C VAL A 19 -40.39 29.24 -27.87
N ARG A 20 -41.48 29.98 -27.84
CA ARG A 20 -42.18 30.40 -26.60
C ARG A 20 -42.93 29.23 -25.96
N PRO A 21 -42.93 29.11 -24.62
CA PRO A 21 -43.73 28.09 -23.97
C PRO A 21 -45.19 28.49 -23.85
N ARG A 22 -46.07 27.57 -24.20
CA ARG A 22 -47.52 27.68 -23.95
C ARG A 22 -47.80 27.38 -22.48
N ARG A 23 -48.50 28.33 -21.85
CA ARG A 23 -49.15 28.15 -20.53
C ARG A 23 -50.43 27.33 -20.71
N THR A 24 -50.59 26.28 -19.90
CA THR A 24 -51.89 25.78 -19.46
C THR A 24 -51.74 25.22 -18.05
N LEU A 25 -52.39 25.88 -17.08
CA LEU A 25 -52.96 25.29 -15.86
C LEU A 25 -54.47 24.99 -16.19
N PRO A 26 -55.12 24.04 -15.56
CA PRO A 26 -55.47 24.09 -14.14
C PRO A 26 -55.61 22.75 -13.37
N LEU A 27 -55.51 22.84 -12.03
CA LEU A 27 -56.37 22.33 -10.98
C LEU A 27 -56.86 20.86 -10.99
N LEU A 28 -56.51 20.11 -9.97
CA LEU A 28 -57.39 19.53 -8.93
C LEU A 28 -56.56 18.59 -8.03
N ALA A 29 -56.38 18.98 -6.81
CA ALA A 29 -57.03 18.46 -5.61
C ALA A 29 -56.59 17.06 -5.13
N ALA A 30 -55.92 17.11 -4.00
CA ALA A 30 -56.07 16.25 -2.82
C ALA A 30 -55.94 14.74 -2.96
N SER A 31 -54.85 14.19 -2.44
CA SER A 31 -54.92 13.10 -1.50
C SER A 31 -53.63 13.06 -0.66
N VAL A 32 -53.72 13.55 0.55
CA VAL A 32 -52.76 13.33 1.62
C VAL A 32 -52.88 11.86 2.00
N LEU A 33 -51.86 11.08 1.69
CA LEU A 33 -51.64 9.78 2.31
C LEU A 33 -50.27 9.81 2.91
N LEU A 34 -50.26 10.04 4.21
CA LEU A 34 -49.16 9.81 5.13
C LEU A 34 -48.68 8.35 4.99
N ILE A 35 -47.59 8.15 4.28
CA ILE A 35 -46.76 6.98 4.50
C ILE A 35 -45.48 7.50 5.11
N GLY A 36 -45.49 7.56 6.45
CA GLY A 36 -44.31 7.65 7.25
C GLY A 36 -43.44 6.44 7.00
N GLN A 37 -42.62 6.47 5.95
CA GLN A 37 -41.48 5.59 5.84
C GLN A 37 -40.41 6.16 6.78
N ALA A 38 -40.41 5.59 7.99
CA ALA A 38 -39.31 5.74 8.89
C ALA A 38 -38.04 5.31 8.14
N TRP A 39 -37.26 6.30 7.70
CA TRP A 39 -35.85 6.11 7.45
C TRP A 39 -35.25 5.80 8.81
N ILE A 40 -35.27 4.53 9.20
CA ILE A 40 -34.31 3.99 10.15
C ILE A 40 -33.00 4.10 9.41
N ALA A 41 -32.39 5.31 9.46
CA ALA A 41 -30.98 5.43 9.26
C ALA A 41 -30.38 4.46 10.27
N ASP A 42 -29.89 3.34 9.75
CA ASP A 42 -28.97 2.48 10.47
C ASP A 42 -27.79 3.40 10.89
N ARG A 43 -27.98 4.00 12.06
CA ARG A 43 -26.91 4.58 12.83
C ARG A 43 -26.12 3.41 13.39
N THR A 44 -25.49 2.66 12.51
CA THR A 44 -24.26 1.99 12.85
C THR A 44 -23.37 3.12 13.32
N VAL A 45 -23.30 3.28 14.63
CA VAL A 45 -22.39 4.19 15.29
C VAL A 45 -21.02 3.72 14.84
N TYR A 46 -20.55 4.30 13.73
CA TYR A 46 -19.17 4.24 13.31
C TYR A 46 -18.41 5.07 14.35
N SER A 47 -18.18 4.45 15.51
CA SER A 47 -17.21 4.88 16.49
C SER A 47 -15.83 4.62 15.89
N GLY A 48 -15.63 5.18 14.69
CA GLY A 48 -14.34 5.26 14.06
C GLY A 48 -13.52 6.23 14.88
N THR A 49 -12.60 5.72 15.67
CA THR A 49 -11.51 6.52 16.20
C THR A 49 -10.90 7.27 15.02
N LYS A 50 -10.99 8.60 15.04
CA LYS A 50 -10.53 9.52 13.96
C LYS A 50 -9.03 9.35 13.61
N ASP A 51 -8.34 8.44 14.27
CA ASP A 51 -6.90 8.19 14.19
C ASP A 51 -6.53 6.76 13.78
N ALA A 52 -7.47 5.95 13.30
CA ALA A 52 -7.15 4.59 12.85
C ALA A 52 -6.24 4.63 11.61
N ILE A 53 -5.04 4.06 11.73
CA ILE A 53 -4.13 3.89 10.60
C ILE A 53 -4.78 2.95 9.57
N THR A 54 -4.75 3.35 8.29
CA THR A 54 -5.23 2.54 7.18
C THR A 54 -4.11 2.29 6.17
N TRP A 55 -4.22 1.22 5.39
CA TRP A 55 -3.29 0.95 4.29
C TRP A 55 -3.20 2.10 3.30
N SER A 56 -4.32 2.74 2.97
CA SER A 56 -4.34 3.90 2.07
C SER A 56 -3.52 5.06 2.61
N ALA A 57 -3.67 5.38 3.91
CA ALA A 57 -2.89 6.44 4.56
C ALA A 57 -1.39 6.14 4.56
N VAL A 58 -1.00 4.88 4.83
CA VAL A 58 0.40 4.44 4.81
C VAL A 58 0.99 4.56 3.41
N PHE A 59 0.29 4.10 2.37
CA PHE A 59 0.78 4.17 1.00
C PHE A 59 0.88 5.61 0.49
N THR A 60 -0.09 6.46 0.81
CA THR A 60 -0.05 7.89 0.49
C THR A 60 1.14 8.57 1.17
N TRP A 61 1.40 8.27 2.44
CA TRP A 61 2.55 8.81 3.16
C TRP A 61 3.87 8.37 2.51
N ILE A 62 4.04 7.08 2.23
CA ILE A 62 5.24 6.55 1.57
C ILE A 62 5.47 7.24 0.21
N GLN A 63 4.42 7.33 -0.61
CA GLN A 63 4.51 7.96 -1.92
C GLN A 63 4.86 9.44 -1.86
N ARG A 64 4.38 10.16 -0.85
CA ARG A 64 4.67 11.58 -0.64
C ARG A 64 6.13 11.80 -0.19
N ASP A 65 6.60 11.01 0.78
CA ASP A 65 7.89 11.25 1.43
C ASP A 65 9.08 10.60 0.69
N TRP A 66 8.81 9.51 -0.06
CA TRP A 66 9.83 8.80 -0.85
C TRP A 66 9.32 8.47 -2.27
N PRO A 67 8.92 9.47 -3.08
CA PRO A 67 8.35 9.24 -4.42
C PRO A 67 9.34 8.56 -5.38
N GLN A 68 10.65 8.71 -5.13
CA GLN A 68 11.71 8.10 -5.94
C GLN A 68 11.93 6.61 -5.66
N VAL A 69 11.36 6.06 -4.57
CA VAL A 69 11.56 4.65 -4.20
C VAL A 69 10.52 3.79 -4.91
N ALA A 70 11.00 2.93 -5.80
CA ALA A 70 10.14 1.97 -6.49
C ALA A 70 9.51 0.99 -5.47
N GLN A 71 8.21 0.76 -5.65
CA GLN A 71 7.45 -0.18 -4.84
C GLN A 71 7.30 -1.51 -5.58
N ILE A 72 7.50 -2.63 -4.89
CA ILE A 72 7.18 -3.96 -5.40
C ILE A 72 6.01 -4.54 -4.58
N SER A 73 5.03 -5.12 -5.24
CA SER A 73 3.91 -5.77 -4.55
C SER A 73 4.33 -7.12 -3.93
N THR A 74 3.60 -7.55 -2.91
CA THR A 74 3.80 -8.89 -2.29
C THR A 74 3.62 -10.02 -3.30
N ARG A 75 2.69 -9.87 -4.26
CA ARG A 75 2.47 -10.83 -5.34
C ARG A 75 3.67 -10.91 -6.27
N GLU A 76 4.13 -9.77 -6.77
CA GLU A 76 5.28 -9.70 -7.67
C GLU A 76 6.56 -10.23 -7.00
N LEU A 77 6.78 -9.90 -5.70
CA LEU A 77 7.88 -10.46 -4.94
C LEU A 77 7.79 -11.98 -4.87
N ALA A 78 6.62 -12.54 -4.56
CA ALA A 78 6.43 -13.99 -4.48
C ALA A 78 6.71 -14.68 -5.82
N GLU A 79 6.27 -14.09 -6.93
CA GLU A 79 6.53 -14.59 -8.29
C GLU A 79 8.05 -14.61 -8.60
N ARG A 80 8.77 -13.54 -8.25
CA ARG A 80 10.23 -13.45 -8.44
C ARG A 80 10.99 -14.46 -7.56
N MET A 81 10.55 -14.67 -6.32
CA MET A 81 11.14 -15.67 -5.43
C MET A 81 10.92 -17.09 -5.94
N ALA A 82 9.72 -17.39 -6.45
CA ALA A 82 9.39 -18.72 -7.00
C ALA A 82 10.17 -19.05 -8.28
N ALA A 83 10.55 -18.04 -9.06
CA ALA A 83 11.34 -18.24 -10.28
C ALA A 83 12.75 -18.82 -10.01
N GLY A 84 13.31 -18.64 -8.80
CA GLY A 84 14.48 -19.34 -8.28
C GLY A 84 15.79 -19.17 -9.07
N ASN A 85 15.86 -18.14 -9.94
CA ASN A 85 17.00 -17.88 -10.81
C ASN A 85 17.83 -16.68 -10.30
N GLU A 86 18.84 -16.27 -11.08
CA GLU A 86 19.69 -15.10 -10.76
C GLU A 86 18.91 -13.78 -10.61
N SER A 87 17.65 -13.73 -11.05
CA SER A 87 16.77 -12.57 -10.87
C SER A 87 16.03 -12.58 -9.52
N ALA A 88 16.19 -13.62 -8.69
CA ALA A 88 15.63 -13.63 -7.34
C ALA A 88 16.21 -12.44 -6.53
N PRO A 89 15.38 -11.62 -5.91
CA PRO A 89 15.87 -10.45 -5.22
C PRO A 89 16.62 -10.81 -3.94
N LEU A 90 17.59 -9.99 -3.58
CA LEU A 90 18.13 -9.96 -2.23
C LEU A 90 17.08 -9.33 -1.31
N LEU A 91 16.66 -10.05 -0.27
CA LEU A 91 15.69 -9.55 0.71
C LEU A 91 16.43 -9.04 1.94
N ILE A 92 16.14 -7.78 2.34
CA ILE A 92 16.72 -7.16 3.54
C ILE A 92 15.59 -6.76 4.49
N ASP A 93 15.58 -7.38 5.67
CA ASP A 93 14.70 -7.00 6.77
C ASP A 93 15.38 -5.90 7.61
N VAL A 94 14.78 -4.71 7.64
CA VAL A 94 15.32 -3.55 8.37
C VAL A 94 14.62 -3.31 9.71
N ARG A 95 13.94 -4.33 10.21
CA ARG A 95 13.32 -4.30 11.54
C ARG A 95 14.35 -4.55 12.64
N THR A 96 13.89 -4.44 13.88
CA THR A 96 14.74 -4.79 15.02
C THR A 96 15.04 -6.29 15.04
N ARG A 97 16.11 -6.66 15.75
CA ARG A 97 16.49 -8.06 15.95
C ARG A 97 15.37 -8.89 16.58
N GLU A 98 14.64 -8.27 17.50
CA GLU A 98 13.49 -8.88 18.17
C GLU A 98 12.36 -9.16 17.17
N GLU A 99 11.97 -8.18 16.36
CA GLU A 99 10.94 -8.36 15.33
C GLU A 99 11.33 -9.46 14.33
N TYR A 100 12.60 -9.47 13.89
CA TYR A 100 13.12 -10.49 12.96
C TYR A 100 13.10 -11.89 13.60
N GLY A 101 13.42 -11.98 14.88
CA GLY A 101 13.43 -13.24 15.64
C GLY A 101 12.05 -13.89 15.75
N VAL A 102 10.98 -13.09 15.81
CA VAL A 102 9.60 -13.61 15.81
C VAL A 102 9.25 -14.25 14.47
N SER A 103 9.53 -13.56 13.37
CA SER A 103 9.41 -14.10 12.01
C SER A 103 10.01 -13.16 10.97
N HIS A 104 10.35 -13.71 9.82
CA HIS A 104 10.87 -12.98 8.67
C HIS A 104 10.47 -13.66 7.35
N LEU A 105 10.64 -13.01 6.22
CA LEU A 105 10.42 -13.62 4.91
C LEU A 105 11.49 -14.68 4.63
N PRO A 106 11.15 -15.77 3.94
CA PRO A 106 12.13 -16.80 3.59
C PRO A 106 13.34 -16.22 2.86
N GLY A 107 14.55 -16.56 3.31
CA GLY A 107 15.81 -16.10 2.71
C GLY A 107 16.17 -14.64 2.97
N ALA A 108 15.44 -13.93 3.82
CA ALA A 108 15.75 -12.55 4.17
C ALA A 108 16.99 -12.46 5.07
N ILE A 109 17.84 -11.46 4.79
CA ILE A 109 18.98 -11.08 5.63
C ILE A 109 18.51 -9.99 6.60
N TRP A 110 18.81 -10.15 7.87
CA TRP A 110 18.58 -9.10 8.85
C TRP A 110 19.67 -8.02 8.79
N ALA A 111 19.26 -6.77 8.70
CA ALA A 111 20.17 -5.62 8.74
C ALA A 111 19.39 -4.39 9.25
N GLU A 112 19.60 -3.99 10.50
CA GLU A 112 18.84 -2.92 11.14
C GLU A 112 19.48 -1.54 10.94
N THR A 113 20.82 -1.48 11.03
CA THR A 113 21.53 -0.21 10.93
C THR A 113 21.85 0.17 9.47
N PRO A 114 22.02 1.47 9.17
CA PRO A 114 22.38 1.89 7.81
C PRO A 114 23.65 1.21 7.27
N ASP A 115 24.64 0.97 8.12
CA ASP A 115 25.90 0.33 7.72
C ASP A 115 25.71 -1.16 7.43
N GLN A 116 24.93 -1.86 8.25
CA GLN A 116 24.57 -3.26 7.99
C GLN A 116 23.76 -3.40 6.69
N ILE A 117 22.80 -2.51 6.45
CA ILE A 117 21.98 -2.51 5.22
C ILE A 117 22.88 -2.27 4.00
N ALA A 118 23.79 -1.29 4.06
CA ALA A 118 24.73 -1.01 3.00
C ALA A 118 25.69 -2.19 2.77
N SER A 119 26.20 -2.83 3.83
CA SER A 119 27.05 -4.01 3.73
C SER A 119 26.33 -5.18 3.08
N ALA A 120 25.16 -5.56 3.60
CA ALA A 120 24.33 -6.64 3.05
C ALA A 120 24.03 -6.41 1.56
N SER A 121 23.74 -5.17 1.16
CA SER A 121 23.45 -4.86 -0.25
C SER A 121 24.68 -5.03 -1.17
N ARG A 122 25.90 -4.90 -0.66
CA ARG A 122 27.14 -5.06 -1.43
C ARG A 122 27.61 -6.51 -1.57
N GLU A 123 27.10 -7.42 -0.76
CA GLU A 123 27.44 -8.86 -0.87
C GLU A 123 26.92 -9.50 -2.16
N ARG A 124 26.11 -8.78 -2.90
CA ARG A 124 25.51 -9.24 -4.14
C ARG A 124 25.82 -8.29 -5.30
N SER A 125 25.77 -8.85 -6.51
CA SER A 125 25.94 -8.08 -7.73
C SER A 125 25.06 -6.83 -7.77
N ASP A 126 25.57 -5.72 -8.30
CA ASP A 126 24.80 -4.48 -8.49
C ASP A 126 23.59 -4.65 -9.43
N ARG A 127 23.58 -5.71 -10.24
CA ARG A 127 22.47 -6.06 -11.12
C ARG A 127 21.33 -6.77 -10.39
N GLN A 128 21.60 -7.44 -9.27
CA GLN A 128 20.59 -8.16 -8.53
C GLN A 128 19.61 -7.16 -7.85
N PRO A 129 18.29 -7.34 -8.01
CA PRO A 129 17.31 -6.52 -7.32
C PRO A 129 17.48 -6.65 -5.81
N VAL A 130 17.35 -5.52 -5.10
CA VAL A 130 17.32 -5.48 -3.65
C VAL A 130 15.91 -5.08 -3.22
N VAL A 131 15.26 -5.91 -2.43
CA VAL A 131 13.96 -5.60 -1.83
C VAL A 131 14.15 -5.40 -0.34
N VAL A 132 13.85 -4.20 0.14
CA VAL A 132 13.92 -3.84 1.55
C VAL A 132 12.52 -3.86 2.13
N TYR A 133 12.33 -4.42 3.31
CA TYR A 133 11.04 -4.43 3.98
C TYR A 133 11.15 -4.19 5.49
N CYS A 134 10.02 -3.75 6.09
CA CYS A 134 9.87 -3.64 7.54
C CYS A 134 8.49 -4.20 7.97
N SER A 135 7.80 -3.55 8.92
CA SER A 135 6.44 -3.97 9.30
C SER A 135 5.40 -3.56 8.25
N VAL A 136 5.37 -2.27 7.82
CA VAL A 136 4.35 -1.71 6.92
C VAL A 136 4.92 -0.96 5.70
N GLY A 137 6.25 -0.74 5.61
CA GLY A 137 6.91 -0.11 4.46
C GLY A 137 7.55 1.26 4.73
N VAL A 138 7.30 1.90 5.86
CA VAL A 138 7.80 3.26 6.16
C VAL A 138 9.32 3.27 6.44
N ARG A 139 9.79 2.45 7.39
CA ARG A 139 11.23 2.32 7.72
C ARG A 139 12.04 1.85 6.51
N SER A 140 11.51 0.89 5.77
CA SER A 140 12.17 0.34 4.59
C SER A 140 12.20 1.30 3.41
N SER A 141 11.21 2.16 3.20
CA SER A 141 11.29 3.23 2.20
C SER A 141 12.43 4.21 2.49
N LYS A 142 12.60 4.58 3.77
CA LYS A 142 13.72 5.43 4.19
C LYS A 142 15.09 4.73 3.96
N ALA A 143 15.16 3.42 4.23
CA ALA A 143 16.38 2.62 4.00
C ALA A 143 16.68 2.49 2.49
N ALA A 144 15.68 2.17 1.67
CA ALA A 144 15.80 2.10 0.22
C ALA A 144 16.29 3.42 -0.38
N ALA A 145 15.72 4.55 0.05
CA ALA A 145 16.16 5.87 -0.39
C ALA A 145 17.64 6.17 -0.02
N ARG A 146 18.13 5.64 1.11
CA ARG A 146 19.55 5.77 1.49
C ARG A 146 20.45 4.92 0.61
N LEU A 147 20.07 3.66 0.33
CA LEU A 147 20.80 2.78 -0.58
C LEU A 147 20.92 3.41 -1.98
N MET A 148 19.83 3.98 -2.50
CA MET A 148 19.85 4.68 -3.79
C MET A 148 20.81 5.87 -3.79
N ARG A 149 20.84 6.66 -2.72
CA ARG A 149 21.81 7.78 -2.59
C ARG A 149 23.26 7.32 -2.48
N SER A 150 23.53 6.12 -1.98
CA SER A 150 24.87 5.52 -1.96
C SER A 150 25.28 4.87 -3.29
N GLY A 151 24.47 5.03 -4.34
CA GLY A 151 24.76 4.54 -5.70
C GLY A 151 24.19 3.16 -6.02
N ARG A 152 23.49 2.49 -5.06
CA ARG A 152 22.85 1.22 -5.36
C ARG A 152 21.65 1.46 -6.27
N THR A 153 21.65 0.83 -7.42
CA THR A 153 20.51 0.81 -8.35
C THR A 153 19.60 -0.39 -8.06
N ASN A 154 18.45 -0.45 -8.71
CA ASN A 154 17.56 -1.63 -8.66
C ASN A 154 17.09 -1.96 -7.22
N VAL A 155 16.74 -0.94 -6.44
CA VAL A 155 16.27 -1.03 -5.05
C VAL A 155 14.75 -0.79 -4.99
N PHE A 156 14.05 -1.67 -4.29
CA PHE A 156 12.60 -1.63 -4.13
C PHE A 156 12.22 -1.65 -2.64
N ASN A 157 11.13 -0.99 -2.31
CA ASN A 157 10.44 -1.20 -1.06
C ASN A 157 9.29 -2.20 -1.24
N LEU A 158 9.17 -3.18 -0.37
CA LEU A 158 8.01 -4.08 -0.37
C LEU A 158 6.77 -3.32 0.12
N GLN A 159 5.81 -3.13 -0.77
CA GLN A 159 4.57 -2.43 -0.45
C GLN A 159 3.74 -3.20 0.58
N GLY A 160 3.45 -2.55 1.73
CA GLY A 160 2.77 -3.19 2.84
C GLY A 160 3.66 -4.14 3.66
N SER A 161 4.88 -4.41 3.21
CA SER A 161 5.93 -5.14 3.94
C SER A 161 5.46 -6.47 4.53
N ILE A 162 6.04 -6.89 5.68
CA ILE A 162 5.73 -8.21 6.25
C ILE A 162 4.27 -8.33 6.72
N PHE A 163 3.62 -7.24 7.14
CA PHE A 163 2.21 -7.31 7.57
C PHE A 163 1.30 -7.71 6.42
N LYS A 164 1.42 -7.03 5.27
CA LYS A 164 0.63 -7.38 4.09
C LYS A 164 1.00 -8.76 3.54
N TRP A 165 2.27 -9.14 3.57
CA TRP A 165 2.76 -10.47 3.20
C TRP A 165 2.11 -11.56 4.05
N ALA A 166 2.06 -11.38 5.36
CA ALA A 166 1.47 -12.31 6.31
C ALA A 166 -0.06 -12.38 6.21
N ASN A 167 -0.74 -11.23 6.11
CA ASN A 167 -2.20 -11.17 5.93
C ASN A 167 -2.66 -11.89 4.65
N GLU A 168 -1.80 -12.00 3.64
CA GLU A 168 -2.05 -12.78 2.42
C GLU A 168 -1.74 -14.28 2.59
N GLY A 169 -1.45 -14.74 3.82
CA GLY A 169 -1.15 -16.14 4.11
C GLY A 169 0.18 -16.65 3.50
N ARG A 170 1.11 -15.75 3.19
CA ARG A 170 2.38 -16.12 2.57
C ARG A 170 3.36 -16.64 3.61
N PRO A 171 4.35 -17.48 3.20
CA PRO A 171 5.25 -18.17 4.11
C PRO A 171 6.12 -17.21 4.93
N LEU A 172 6.26 -17.53 6.20
CA LEU A 172 7.14 -16.88 7.16
C LEU A 172 8.07 -17.91 7.80
N MET A 173 9.26 -17.47 8.20
CA MET A 173 10.28 -18.31 8.82
C MET A 173 10.75 -17.72 10.15
N ALA A 174 11.08 -18.57 11.10
CA ALA A 174 11.86 -18.24 12.29
C ALA A 174 12.72 -19.44 12.68
N ASN A 175 13.97 -19.24 13.03
CA ASN A 175 14.89 -20.30 13.47
C ASN A 175 14.92 -21.51 12.50
N GLY A 176 14.84 -21.25 11.19
CA GLY A 176 14.86 -22.31 10.16
C GLY A 176 13.53 -23.06 9.98
N SER A 177 12.48 -22.73 10.71
CA SER A 177 11.17 -23.37 10.64
C SER A 177 10.08 -22.41 10.15
N ALA A 178 9.05 -22.96 9.49
CA ALA A 178 7.87 -22.19 9.10
C ALA A 178 7.07 -21.77 10.35
N VAL A 179 6.62 -20.52 10.36
CA VAL A 179 5.82 -19.94 11.45
C VAL A 179 4.64 -19.15 10.88
N HIS A 180 3.67 -18.77 11.74
CA HIS A 180 2.45 -18.09 11.32
C HIS A 180 2.20 -16.76 12.04
N VAL A 181 3.13 -16.31 12.89
CA VAL A 181 2.97 -15.08 13.70
C VAL A 181 3.96 -14.02 13.28
N VAL A 182 3.60 -12.76 13.49
CA VAL A 182 4.44 -11.59 13.20
C VAL A 182 4.43 -10.67 14.40
N HIS A 183 5.58 -10.11 14.76
CA HIS A 183 5.66 -9.09 15.80
C HIS A 183 4.87 -7.84 15.37
N PRO A 184 3.86 -7.37 16.14
CA PRO A 184 2.95 -6.30 15.73
C PRO A 184 3.59 -4.90 15.72
N TYR A 185 4.86 -4.80 16.10
CA TYR A 185 5.64 -3.57 16.27
C TYR A 185 5.13 -2.71 17.43
N SER A 186 3.88 -2.28 17.40
CA SER A 186 3.16 -1.57 18.47
C SER A 186 1.66 -1.74 18.30
N GLU A 187 0.87 -1.45 19.32
CA GLU A 187 -0.60 -1.50 19.26
C GLU A 187 -1.15 -0.66 18.10
N ARG A 188 -0.60 0.56 17.92
CA ARG A 188 -1.03 1.47 16.85
C ARG A 188 -0.84 0.88 15.44
N TRP A 189 0.27 0.21 15.18
CA TRP A 189 0.58 -0.37 13.86
C TRP A 189 0.01 -1.78 13.72
N GLY A 190 -0.11 -2.50 14.83
CA GLY A 190 -0.65 -3.85 14.87
C GLY A 190 -2.07 -3.98 14.33
N VAL A 191 -2.84 -2.89 14.28
CA VAL A 191 -4.18 -2.88 13.68
C VAL A 191 -4.19 -3.18 12.17
N LEU A 192 -3.03 -3.07 11.50
CA LEU A 192 -2.85 -3.44 10.09
C LEU A 192 -2.45 -4.90 9.89
N LEU A 193 -2.18 -5.63 10.96
CA LEU A 193 -1.90 -7.06 10.97
C LEU A 193 -3.14 -7.80 11.46
N ASP A 194 -3.56 -8.84 10.75
CA ASP A 194 -4.69 -9.66 11.15
C ASP A 194 -4.45 -10.23 12.57
N SER A 195 -5.44 -10.13 13.44
CA SER A 195 -5.29 -10.43 14.86
C SER A 195 -4.81 -11.86 15.17
N GLN A 196 -5.18 -12.81 14.33
CA GLN A 196 -4.73 -14.22 14.41
C GLN A 196 -3.24 -14.42 14.14
N LEU A 197 -2.57 -13.42 13.56
CA LEU A 197 -1.13 -13.45 13.25
C LEU A 197 -0.29 -12.80 14.35
N HIS A 198 -0.92 -12.23 15.39
CA HIS A 198 -0.21 -11.72 16.54
C HIS A 198 0.34 -12.89 17.35
N PRO A 199 1.56 -12.77 17.90
CA PRO A 199 2.07 -13.77 18.86
C PRO A 199 1.11 -13.90 20.04
N PRO A 200 0.96 -15.09 20.64
CA PRO A 200 0.26 -15.23 21.90
C PRO A 200 0.84 -14.23 22.92
N GLN A 201 -0.02 -13.49 23.58
CA GLN A 201 0.44 -12.67 24.72
C GLN A 201 1.02 -13.63 25.75
N ALA A 202 2.27 -13.43 26.14
CA ALA A 202 2.79 -14.14 27.29
C ALA A 202 1.83 -13.84 28.46
N GLU A 203 1.18 -14.89 28.99
CA GLU A 203 0.41 -14.74 30.21
C GLU A 203 1.32 -14.03 31.21
N LYS A 204 0.90 -12.84 31.68
CA LYS A 204 1.56 -12.21 32.79
C LYS A 204 1.50 -13.25 33.92
N ALA A 205 2.64 -13.85 34.23
CA ALA A 205 2.77 -14.65 35.42
C ALA A 205 2.22 -13.78 36.57
N MET A 206 1.08 -14.21 37.11
CA MET A 206 0.53 -13.59 38.31
C MET A 206 1.43 -14.08 39.46
N ASP A 207 2.44 -13.23 39.78
CA ASP A 207 3.15 -13.32 41.06
C ASP A 207 2.26 -12.76 42.17
#